data_5b452f646fab5864ec12486839259170
#
_entry.id   5b452f646fab5864ec12486839259170
#
_cell.length_a   1.000
_cell.length_b   1.000
_cell.length_c   1.000
_cell.angle_alpha   90.00
_cell.angle_beta   90.00
_cell.angle_gamma   90.00
#
_symmetry.space_group_name_H-M   'P 1'
#
loop_
_entity.id
_entity.type
_entity.pdbx_description
1 polymer ?
#
loop_
_entity_poly.entity_id
_entity_poly.type
_entity_poly.pdbx_seq_one_letter_code
_entity_poly.pdbx_strand_id
1 'polypeptide(L)'
;MVLLATLVACDETEKTYMVGTLERDRVEVSVETNEPIIAIPVTDGQILEVGDLVLAQDPARLERMMTQQAALRDQAAARLAELERGPRAETIREARAQLESSQAEAKNAAANMKRAKELFERDLSDQSTLDFATTRWQTTTAAEKAASESLDKLLNGTTIEEMQQAAAALEVAQAGIARIQLDIERLKVYAPVSGMLDKRLYQMGERPQPGATVAVILDSARTYARIYVPEPLRVSVQPGKQLDVRIDGNNRVFKGTVRWVSADASFTPYFALTEHDRSRLSFLAEVDVPDASALPSGVPLEVDFPASVTIND
;
A
#
# COMPACT_ATOMS: atom_id res chain seq x y z
N MET A 1 87.80 -10.11 34.74
CA MET A 1 86.51 -10.76 34.81
C MET A 1 85.45 -9.75 34.37
N VAL A 2 85.12 -9.79 33.12
CA VAL A 2 84.21 -8.82 32.49
C VAL A 2 82.80 -9.39 32.52
N LEU A 3 81.90 -8.73 33.26
CA LEU A 3 80.49 -9.12 33.39
C LEU A 3 79.74 -8.55 32.20
N LEU A 4 79.27 -9.45 31.29
CA LEU A 4 78.50 -9.13 30.13
C LEU A 4 77.02 -9.07 30.60
N ALA A 5 76.44 -7.86 30.74
CA ALA A 5 75.01 -7.67 30.99
C ALA A 5 74.22 -7.79 29.69
N THR A 6 73.47 -8.87 29.52
CA THR A 6 72.52 -9.03 28.39
C THR A 6 71.25 -8.19 28.73
N LEU A 7 71.07 -7.10 28.02
CA LEU A 7 69.79 -6.37 27.93
C LEU A 7 68.77 -7.24 27.14
N VAL A 8 67.82 -7.79 27.88
CA VAL A 8 66.59 -8.35 27.23
C VAL A 8 65.70 -7.17 26.92
N ALA A 9 65.70 -6.75 25.64
CA ALA A 9 64.70 -5.83 25.14
C ALA A 9 63.35 -6.59 25.09
N CYS A 10 62.40 -6.21 25.93
CA CYS A 10 60.99 -6.58 25.74
C CYS A 10 60.51 -5.84 24.49
N ASP A 11 60.37 -6.54 23.41
CA ASP A 11 59.67 -6.11 22.23
C ASP A 11 58.15 -6.16 22.55
N GLU A 12 57.62 -5.09 23.12
CA GLU A 12 56.18 -4.88 23.23
C GLU A 12 55.73 -4.52 21.81
N THR A 13 55.31 -5.52 21.03
CA THR A 13 54.58 -5.32 19.79
C THR A 13 53.34 -4.51 20.14
N GLU A 14 53.37 -3.20 19.82
CA GLU A 14 52.20 -2.34 19.91
C GLU A 14 51.05 -2.96 19.08
N LYS A 15 50.08 -3.52 19.77
CA LYS A 15 48.88 -4.03 19.14
C LYS A 15 48.07 -2.83 18.63
N THR A 16 47.95 -2.71 17.35
CA THR A 16 47.11 -1.67 16.73
C THR A 16 45.64 -2.11 16.85
N TYR A 17 44.89 -1.39 17.65
CA TYR A 17 43.45 -1.61 17.81
C TYR A 17 42.68 -0.65 16.90
N MET A 18 41.58 -1.14 16.32
CA MET A 18 40.57 -0.27 15.69
C MET A 18 39.48 0.00 16.71
N VAL A 19 39.26 1.27 17.02
CA VAL A 19 38.25 1.70 17.99
C VAL A 19 36.92 2.03 17.31
N GLY A 20 35.84 1.86 18.04
CA GLY A 20 34.50 2.12 17.52
C GLY A 20 33.43 2.09 18.58
N THR A 21 32.19 2.01 18.12
CA THR A 21 31.00 1.88 18.96
C THR A 21 30.09 0.80 18.45
N LEU A 22 29.40 0.13 19.37
CA LEU A 22 28.36 -0.83 19.03
C LEU A 22 27.10 -0.07 18.62
N GLU A 23 26.59 -0.34 17.44
CA GLU A 23 25.42 0.34 16.89
C GLU A 23 24.38 -0.69 16.41
N ARG A 24 23.18 -0.19 16.10
CA ARG A 24 22.10 -0.97 15.50
C ARG A 24 21.55 -0.24 14.29
N ASP A 25 21.03 -0.99 13.32
CA ASP A 25 20.34 -0.38 12.20
C ASP A 25 19.12 0.38 12.73
N ARG A 26 18.93 1.61 12.24
CA ARG A 26 17.80 2.47 12.57
C ARG A 26 16.70 2.30 11.56
N VAL A 27 15.53 1.91 12.01
CA VAL A 27 14.33 1.78 11.18
C VAL A 27 13.41 2.94 11.51
N GLU A 28 13.21 3.80 10.52
CA GLU A 28 12.31 4.94 10.62
C GLU A 28 10.88 4.51 10.31
N VAL A 29 9.99 4.76 11.26
CA VAL A 29 8.56 4.49 11.13
C VAL A 29 7.87 5.78 10.73
N SER A 30 7.17 5.78 9.59
CA SER A 30 6.50 6.96 9.04
C SER A 30 4.97 6.78 8.98
N VAL A 31 4.25 7.91 8.91
CA VAL A 31 2.80 7.94 8.67
C VAL A 31 2.50 8.21 7.20
N GLU A 32 1.35 7.73 6.73
CA GLU A 32 0.89 7.93 5.35
C GLU A 32 -0.14 9.06 5.23
N THR A 33 -0.70 9.54 6.36
CA THR A 33 -1.78 10.54 6.39
C THR A 33 -1.46 11.68 7.35
N ASN A 34 -2.13 12.82 7.19
CA ASN A 34 -1.97 13.98 8.08
C ASN A 34 -3.10 14.10 9.12
N GLU A 35 -3.66 12.98 9.57
CA GLU A 35 -4.66 13.01 10.65
C GLU A 35 -4.00 13.23 12.02
N PRO A 36 -4.73 13.81 13.00
CA PRO A 36 -4.18 14.02 14.33
C PRO A 36 -3.90 12.69 15.02
N ILE A 37 -2.82 12.65 15.79
CA ILE A 37 -2.48 11.50 16.62
C ILE A 37 -3.40 11.47 17.84
N ILE A 38 -4.12 10.36 18.04
CA ILE A 38 -5.05 10.16 19.16
C ILE A 38 -4.51 9.21 20.24
N ALA A 39 -3.53 8.38 19.91
CA ALA A 39 -2.91 7.47 20.86
C ALA A 39 -1.45 7.17 20.51
N ILE A 40 -0.61 7.07 21.52
CA ILE A 40 0.77 6.59 21.45
C ILE A 40 0.97 5.66 22.65
N PRO A 41 0.69 4.34 22.52
CA PRO A 41 0.73 3.41 23.65
C PRO A 41 2.14 3.00 24.07
N VAL A 42 3.17 3.44 23.36
CA VAL A 42 4.58 3.07 23.59
C VAL A 42 5.38 4.21 24.22
N THR A 43 6.49 3.87 24.89
CA THR A 43 7.40 4.84 25.52
C THR A 43 8.82 4.69 24.98
N ASP A 44 9.59 5.80 24.98
CA ASP A 44 10.98 5.79 24.56
C ASP A 44 11.78 4.80 25.42
N GLY A 45 12.65 4.01 24.80
CA GLY A 45 13.41 2.94 25.45
C GLY A 45 12.65 1.60 25.60
N GLN A 46 11.37 1.53 25.23
CA GLN A 46 10.59 0.28 25.28
C GLN A 46 11.06 -0.70 24.20
N ILE A 47 11.11 -1.98 24.54
CA ILE A 47 11.33 -3.05 23.56
C ILE A 47 9.99 -3.37 22.90
N LEU A 48 9.98 -3.38 21.57
CA LEU A 48 8.83 -3.67 20.73
C LEU A 48 9.06 -4.94 19.93
N GLU A 49 7.98 -5.66 19.66
CA GLU A 49 7.94 -6.77 18.70
C GLU A 49 7.33 -6.30 17.37
N VAL A 50 7.60 -7.05 16.29
CA VAL A 50 6.95 -6.81 15.00
C VAL A 50 5.44 -6.85 15.17
N GLY A 51 4.75 -5.80 14.72
CA GLY A 51 3.30 -5.70 14.81
C GLY A 51 2.77 -4.99 16.05
N ASP A 52 3.63 -4.56 16.97
CA ASP A 52 3.21 -3.72 18.10
C ASP A 52 2.73 -2.35 17.61
N LEU A 53 1.64 -1.86 18.19
CA LEU A 53 1.08 -0.56 17.85
C LEU A 53 1.96 0.57 18.38
N VAL A 54 2.55 1.34 17.48
CA VAL A 54 3.40 2.51 17.82
C VAL A 54 2.55 3.76 18.07
N LEU A 55 1.62 4.05 17.16
CA LEU A 55 0.67 5.14 17.31
C LEU A 55 -0.61 4.88 16.49
N ALA A 56 -1.67 5.61 16.84
CA ALA A 56 -2.91 5.64 16.08
C ALA A 56 -3.34 7.09 15.82
N GLN A 57 -3.80 7.33 14.59
CA GLN A 57 -4.36 8.61 14.14
C GLN A 57 -5.89 8.57 14.16
N ASP A 58 -6.55 9.73 14.11
CA ASP A 58 -8.01 9.88 14.20
C ASP A 58 -8.71 9.37 12.93
N PRO A 59 -9.57 8.35 13.00
CA PRO A 59 -10.30 7.82 11.86
C PRO A 59 -11.55 8.63 11.48
N ALA A 60 -12.00 9.58 12.31
CA ALA A 60 -13.33 10.18 12.21
C ALA A 60 -13.63 10.79 10.82
N ARG A 61 -12.66 11.40 10.16
CA ARG A 61 -12.85 11.94 8.80
C ARG A 61 -13.04 10.84 7.77
N LEU A 62 -12.21 9.81 7.80
CA LEU A 62 -12.27 8.68 6.86
C LEU A 62 -13.54 7.83 7.09
N GLU A 63 -13.97 7.64 8.32
CA GLU A 63 -15.24 6.95 8.65
C GLU A 63 -16.45 7.66 8.05
N ARG A 64 -16.49 8.99 8.09
CA ARG A 64 -17.54 9.77 7.43
C ARG A 64 -17.49 9.62 5.91
N MET A 65 -16.29 9.63 5.33
CA MET A 65 -16.11 9.38 3.89
C MET A 65 -16.54 7.96 3.50
N MET A 66 -16.26 6.97 4.35
CA MET A 66 -16.70 5.58 4.14
C MET A 66 -18.24 5.49 4.17
N THR A 67 -18.89 6.19 5.11
CA THR A 67 -20.35 6.25 5.17
C THR A 67 -20.96 6.88 3.90
N GLN A 68 -20.36 7.96 3.39
CA GLN A 68 -20.79 8.57 2.14
C GLN A 68 -20.61 7.61 0.95
N GLN A 69 -19.46 6.92 0.87
CA GLN A 69 -19.19 5.96 -0.20
C GLN A 69 -20.11 4.73 -0.12
N ALA A 70 -20.49 4.30 1.09
CA ALA A 70 -21.48 3.24 1.29
C ALA A 70 -22.86 3.63 0.73
N ALA A 71 -23.29 4.88 0.93
CA ALA A 71 -24.54 5.38 0.34
C ALA A 71 -24.50 5.39 -1.21
N LEU A 72 -23.35 5.73 -1.82
CA LEU A 72 -23.16 5.67 -3.27
C LEU A 72 -23.21 4.21 -3.78
N ARG A 73 -22.60 3.26 -3.06
CA ARG A 73 -22.69 1.83 -3.36
C ARG A 73 -24.16 1.35 -3.32
N ASP A 74 -24.91 1.76 -2.28
CA ASP A 74 -26.31 1.37 -2.12
C ASP A 74 -27.18 1.95 -3.24
N GLN A 75 -26.90 3.18 -3.68
CA GLN A 75 -27.56 3.79 -4.84
C GLN A 75 -27.28 2.99 -6.13
N ALA A 76 -26.02 2.62 -6.37
CA ALA A 76 -25.65 1.84 -7.54
C ALA A 76 -26.27 0.42 -7.50
N ALA A 77 -26.29 -0.23 -6.33
CA ALA A 77 -26.94 -1.51 -6.14
C ALA A 77 -28.46 -1.44 -6.39
N ALA A 78 -29.13 -0.39 -5.89
CA ALA A 78 -30.55 -0.20 -6.15
C ALA A 78 -30.84 0.01 -7.64
N ARG A 79 -29.96 0.74 -8.36
CA ARG A 79 -30.08 0.93 -9.80
C ARG A 79 -29.93 -0.37 -10.57
N LEU A 80 -28.95 -1.19 -10.23
CA LEU A 80 -28.76 -2.53 -10.83
C LEU A 80 -30.00 -3.40 -10.59
N ALA A 81 -30.47 -3.47 -9.35
CA ALA A 81 -31.67 -4.23 -8.99
C ALA A 81 -32.95 -3.74 -9.68
N GLU A 82 -33.04 -2.43 -9.97
CA GLU A 82 -34.14 -1.88 -10.78
C GLU A 82 -34.09 -2.41 -12.23
N LEU A 83 -32.89 -2.37 -12.85
CA LEU A 83 -32.69 -2.85 -14.22
C LEU A 83 -32.91 -4.38 -14.33
N GLU A 84 -32.42 -5.14 -13.37
CA GLU A 84 -32.63 -6.61 -13.29
C GLU A 84 -34.11 -6.99 -13.13
N ARG A 85 -34.87 -6.20 -12.38
CA ARG A 85 -36.32 -6.40 -12.21
C ARG A 85 -37.09 -6.16 -13.48
N GLY A 86 -36.58 -5.26 -14.33
CA GLY A 86 -37.22 -4.87 -15.58
C GLY A 86 -38.51 -4.06 -15.38
N PRO A 87 -39.33 -3.92 -16.46
CA PRO A 87 -40.58 -3.17 -16.45
C PRO A 87 -41.60 -3.73 -15.46
N ARG A 88 -42.36 -2.83 -14.86
CA ARG A 88 -43.43 -3.23 -13.89
C ARG A 88 -44.48 -4.07 -14.59
N ALA A 89 -45.04 -5.06 -13.89
CA ALA A 89 -46.10 -5.94 -14.40
C ALA A 89 -47.34 -5.15 -14.84
N GLU A 90 -47.62 -3.98 -14.21
CA GLU A 90 -48.71 -3.09 -14.57
C GLU A 90 -48.50 -2.49 -15.96
N THR A 91 -47.29 -2.01 -16.26
CA THR A 91 -46.93 -1.42 -17.55
C THR A 91 -47.04 -2.46 -18.68
N ILE A 92 -46.62 -3.70 -18.42
CA ILE A 92 -46.77 -4.80 -19.38
C ILE A 92 -48.26 -5.14 -19.62
N ARG A 93 -49.10 -5.14 -18.57
CA ARG A 93 -50.53 -5.37 -18.73
C ARG A 93 -51.22 -4.28 -19.53
N GLU A 94 -50.87 -3.00 -19.28
CA GLU A 94 -51.36 -1.85 -20.05
C GLU A 94 -51.01 -1.96 -21.54
N ALA A 95 -49.73 -2.26 -21.83
CA ALA A 95 -49.30 -2.42 -23.25
C ALA A 95 -50.00 -3.61 -23.94
N ARG A 96 -50.29 -4.72 -23.20
CA ARG A 96 -51.08 -5.85 -23.76
C ARG A 96 -52.50 -5.43 -24.06
N ALA A 97 -53.16 -4.71 -23.17
CA ALA A 97 -54.53 -4.22 -23.41
C ALA A 97 -54.59 -3.26 -24.62
N GLN A 98 -53.56 -2.40 -24.78
CA GLN A 98 -53.46 -1.52 -25.93
C GLN A 98 -53.26 -2.30 -27.23
N LEU A 99 -52.45 -3.36 -27.23
CA LEU A 99 -52.28 -4.25 -28.38
C LEU A 99 -53.60 -4.95 -28.74
N GLU A 100 -54.32 -5.49 -27.76
CA GLU A 100 -55.60 -6.16 -27.96
C GLU A 100 -56.65 -5.23 -28.56
N SER A 101 -56.72 -3.99 -28.08
CA SER A 101 -57.58 -2.92 -28.68
C SER A 101 -57.23 -2.66 -30.14
N SER A 102 -55.94 -2.45 -30.44
CA SER A 102 -55.45 -2.16 -31.78
C SER A 102 -55.70 -3.34 -32.74
N GLN A 103 -55.56 -4.57 -32.26
CA GLN A 103 -55.87 -5.81 -33.00
C GLN A 103 -57.36 -5.88 -33.37
N ALA A 104 -58.24 -5.57 -32.41
CA ALA A 104 -59.68 -5.57 -32.66
C ALA A 104 -60.05 -4.51 -33.72
N GLU A 105 -59.45 -3.32 -33.65
CA GLU A 105 -59.66 -2.26 -34.66
C GLU A 105 -59.17 -2.67 -36.04
N ALA A 106 -57.96 -3.21 -36.15
CA ALA A 106 -57.37 -3.67 -37.41
C ALA A 106 -58.20 -4.79 -38.05
N LYS A 107 -58.62 -5.76 -37.24
CA LYS A 107 -59.50 -6.84 -37.70
C LYS A 107 -60.85 -6.33 -38.23
N ASN A 108 -61.46 -5.37 -37.54
CA ASN A 108 -62.71 -4.75 -37.99
C ASN A 108 -62.53 -3.97 -39.31
N ALA A 109 -61.44 -3.17 -39.41
CA ALA A 109 -61.11 -2.44 -40.62
C ALA A 109 -60.82 -3.37 -41.80
N ALA A 110 -60.11 -4.50 -41.58
CA ALA A 110 -59.84 -5.50 -42.61
C ALA A 110 -61.14 -6.11 -43.14
N ALA A 111 -62.09 -6.46 -42.24
CA ALA A 111 -63.41 -6.98 -42.64
C ALA A 111 -64.23 -5.94 -43.43
N ASN A 112 -64.14 -4.66 -43.03
CA ASN A 112 -64.82 -3.58 -43.78
C ASN A 112 -64.20 -3.36 -45.14
N MET A 113 -62.86 -3.35 -45.26
CA MET A 113 -62.15 -3.24 -46.53
C MET A 113 -62.52 -4.39 -47.49
N LYS A 114 -62.56 -5.63 -46.99
CA LYS A 114 -62.96 -6.79 -47.75
C LYS A 114 -64.38 -6.62 -48.29
N ARG A 115 -65.35 -6.22 -47.44
CA ARG A 115 -66.73 -5.94 -47.90
C ARG A 115 -66.82 -4.82 -48.93
N ALA A 116 -66.10 -3.73 -48.70
CA ALA A 116 -66.07 -2.60 -49.67
C ALA A 116 -65.52 -3.04 -51.04
N LYS A 117 -64.47 -3.89 -51.03
CA LYS A 117 -63.90 -4.46 -52.25
C LYS A 117 -64.89 -5.38 -53.00
N GLU A 118 -65.59 -6.27 -52.29
CA GLU A 118 -66.63 -7.16 -52.89
C GLU A 118 -67.78 -6.40 -53.44
N LEU A 119 -68.21 -5.25 -52.85
CA LEU A 119 -69.29 -4.39 -53.39
C LEU A 119 -68.78 -3.59 -54.60
N PHE A 120 -67.57 -3.08 -54.60
CA PHE A 120 -66.96 -2.42 -55.70
C PHE A 120 -66.82 -3.33 -56.96
N GLU A 121 -66.34 -4.58 -56.74
CA GLU A 121 -66.22 -5.57 -57.81
C GLU A 121 -67.59 -5.96 -58.44
N ARG A 122 -68.71 -5.66 -57.76
CA ARG A 122 -70.08 -5.87 -58.21
C ARG A 122 -70.77 -4.60 -58.71
N ASP A 123 -70.02 -3.51 -58.90
CA ASP A 123 -70.51 -2.18 -59.30
C ASP A 123 -71.59 -1.60 -58.34
N LEU A 124 -71.56 -2.04 -57.02
CA LEU A 124 -72.53 -1.57 -56.03
C LEU A 124 -71.98 -0.50 -55.10
N SER A 125 -70.73 -0.04 -55.29
CA SER A 125 -70.11 1.04 -54.54
C SER A 125 -69.13 1.79 -55.44
N ASP A 126 -68.76 3.03 -55.03
CA ASP A 126 -67.80 3.90 -55.72
C ASP A 126 -66.35 3.65 -55.30
N GLN A 127 -65.37 4.08 -56.07
CA GLN A 127 -63.92 3.99 -55.80
C GLN A 127 -63.53 4.68 -54.48
N SER A 128 -64.15 5.82 -54.18
CA SER A 128 -63.89 6.62 -52.98
C SER A 128 -64.18 5.81 -51.71
N THR A 129 -65.25 5.01 -51.69
CA THR A 129 -65.61 4.12 -50.59
C THR A 129 -64.56 3.01 -50.39
N LEU A 130 -64.04 2.44 -51.48
CA LEU A 130 -62.99 1.44 -51.43
C LEU A 130 -61.67 2.03 -50.92
N ASP A 131 -61.28 3.20 -51.44
CA ASP A 131 -60.07 3.91 -51.05
C ASP A 131 -60.08 4.32 -49.56
N PHE A 132 -61.24 4.81 -49.08
CA PHE A 132 -61.40 5.10 -47.64
C PHE A 132 -61.25 3.86 -46.77
N ALA A 133 -61.92 2.77 -47.13
CA ALA A 133 -61.81 1.49 -46.37
C ALA A 133 -60.40 0.91 -46.41
N THR A 134 -59.71 1.02 -47.56
CA THR A 134 -58.29 0.59 -47.71
C THR A 134 -57.35 1.44 -46.88
N THR A 135 -57.48 2.76 -46.89
CA THR A 135 -56.69 3.68 -46.07
C THR A 135 -56.92 3.39 -44.57
N ARG A 136 -58.19 3.18 -44.17
CA ARG A 136 -58.52 2.87 -42.78
C ARG A 136 -57.90 1.54 -42.32
N TRP A 137 -57.94 0.52 -43.16
CA TRP A 137 -57.29 -0.77 -42.88
C TRP A 137 -55.77 -0.60 -42.77
N GLN A 138 -55.14 0.13 -43.70
CA GLN A 138 -53.67 0.39 -43.62
C GLN A 138 -53.25 1.11 -42.34
N THR A 139 -54.00 2.14 -41.93
CA THR A 139 -53.69 2.94 -40.72
C THR A 139 -53.89 2.12 -39.45
N THR A 140 -54.96 1.31 -39.37
CA THR A 140 -55.20 0.46 -38.18
C THR A 140 -54.17 -0.68 -38.09
N THR A 141 -53.77 -1.28 -39.22
CA THR A 141 -52.71 -2.31 -39.24
C THR A 141 -51.34 -1.72 -38.82
N ALA A 142 -51.07 -0.50 -39.23
CA ALA A 142 -49.83 0.23 -38.79
C ALA A 142 -49.88 0.48 -37.27
N ALA A 143 -51.05 0.86 -36.72
CA ALA A 143 -51.24 1.10 -35.30
C ALA A 143 -51.10 -0.22 -34.47
N GLU A 144 -51.66 -1.35 -34.96
CA GLU A 144 -51.49 -2.67 -34.37
C GLU A 144 -49.99 -3.04 -34.30
N LYS A 145 -49.27 -2.87 -35.43
CA LYS A 145 -47.82 -3.14 -35.47
C LYS A 145 -47.04 -2.29 -34.46
N ALA A 146 -47.35 -0.99 -34.38
CA ALA A 146 -46.71 -0.08 -33.43
C ALA A 146 -46.99 -0.50 -31.96
N ALA A 147 -48.20 -0.95 -31.64
CA ALA A 147 -48.55 -1.46 -30.31
C ALA A 147 -47.81 -2.80 -29.98
N SER A 148 -47.66 -3.69 -30.97
CA SER A 148 -46.90 -4.94 -30.84
C SER A 148 -45.42 -4.65 -30.56
N GLU A 149 -44.77 -3.77 -31.35
CA GLU A 149 -43.38 -3.38 -31.15
C GLU A 149 -43.17 -2.73 -29.78
N SER A 150 -44.14 -1.93 -29.29
CA SER A 150 -44.10 -1.32 -27.96
C SER A 150 -44.13 -2.37 -26.83
N LEU A 151 -45.00 -3.39 -26.97
CA LEU A 151 -45.05 -4.50 -26.03
C LEU A 151 -43.76 -5.32 -26.07
N ASP A 152 -43.26 -5.66 -27.26
CA ASP A 152 -42.00 -6.41 -27.43
C ASP A 152 -40.79 -5.70 -26.81
N LYS A 153 -40.70 -4.39 -26.95
CA LYS A 153 -39.71 -3.57 -26.30
C LYS A 153 -39.76 -3.70 -24.77
N LEU A 154 -40.97 -3.70 -24.20
CA LEU A 154 -41.13 -3.90 -22.74
C LEU A 154 -40.79 -5.34 -22.30
N LEU A 155 -41.15 -6.34 -23.10
CA LEU A 155 -40.85 -7.74 -22.80
C LEU A 155 -39.36 -8.08 -22.91
N ASN A 156 -38.68 -7.48 -23.85
CA ASN A 156 -37.21 -7.60 -23.99
C ASN A 156 -36.46 -6.97 -22.81
N GLY A 157 -37.09 -5.99 -22.14
CA GLY A 157 -36.56 -5.37 -20.92
C GLY A 157 -35.32 -4.52 -21.15
N THR A 158 -34.45 -4.51 -20.16
CA THR A 158 -33.19 -3.75 -20.15
C THR A 158 -32.16 -4.43 -21.06
N THR A 159 -31.34 -3.65 -21.77
CA THR A 159 -30.27 -4.20 -22.60
C THR A 159 -29.13 -4.76 -21.75
N ILE A 160 -28.35 -5.68 -22.33
CA ILE A 160 -27.19 -6.28 -21.67
C ILE A 160 -26.17 -5.20 -21.32
N GLU A 161 -26.00 -4.22 -22.21
CA GLU A 161 -25.07 -3.09 -22.02
C GLU A 161 -25.47 -2.20 -20.85
N GLU A 162 -26.78 -1.90 -20.70
CA GLU A 162 -27.28 -1.11 -19.56
C GLU A 162 -27.05 -1.85 -18.22
N MET A 163 -27.28 -3.17 -18.19
CA MET A 163 -26.99 -3.98 -17.01
C MET A 163 -25.51 -4.04 -16.68
N GLN A 164 -24.65 -4.23 -17.70
CA GLN A 164 -23.20 -4.23 -17.52
C GLN A 164 -22.69 -2.89 -17.01
N GLN A 165 -23.23 -1.79 -17.53
CA GLN A 165 -22.88 -0.43 -17.06
C GLN A 165 -23.27 -0.22 -15.61
N ALA A 166 -24.46 -0.67 -15.20
CA ALA A 166 -24.90 -0.56 -13.81
C ALA A 166 -24.07 -1.47 -12.86
N ALA A 167 -23.74 -2.68 -13.31
CA ALA A 167 -22.86 -3.59 -12.56
C ALA A 167 -21.45 -2.99 -12.39
N ALA A 168 -20.88 -2.43 -13.43
CA ALA A 168 -19.58 -1.74 -13.36
C ALA A 168 -19.62 -0.52 -12.43
N ALA A 169 -20.72 0.25 -12.42
CA ALA A 169 -20.89 1.36 -11.49
C ALA A 169 -20.94 0.89 -10.02
N LEU A 170 -21.58 -0.24 -9.74
CA LEU A 170 -21.58 -0.86 -8.40
C LEU A 170 -20.17 -1.31 -8.00
N GLU A 171 -19.42 -1.94 -8.90
CA GLU A 171 -18.04 -2.37 -8.65
C GLU A 171 -17.12 -1.19 -8.33
N VAL A 172 -17.22 -0.09 -9.08
CA VAL A 172 -16.47 1.15 -8.81
C VAL A 172 -16.78 1.70 -7.41
N ALA A 173 -18.06 1.69 -7.02
CA ALA A 173 -18.45 2.16 -5.68
C ALA A 173 -17.93 1.24 -4.57
N GLN A 174 -17.91 -0.08 -4.77
CA GLN A 174 -17.33 -1.06 -3.84
C GLN A 174 -15.82 -0.89 -3.71
N ALA A 175 -15.11 -0.71 -4.82
CA ALA A 175 -13.67 -0.43 -4.83
C ALA A 175 -13.34 0.88 -4.07
N GLY A 176 -14.21 1.88 -4.16
CA GLY A 176 -14.12 3.12 -3.39
C GLY A 176 -14.17 2.89 -1.88
N ILE A 177 -15.07 2.02 -1.41
CA ILE A 177 -15.14 1.63 0.02
C ILE A 177 -13.86 0.91 0.44
N ALA A 178 -13.42 -0.08 -0.33
CA ALA A 178 -12.21 -0.86 -0.02
C ALA A 178 -10.96 0.03 0.10
N ARG A 179 -10.83 1.04 -0.76
CA ARG A 179 -9.74 2.03 -0.66
C ARG A 179 -9.79 2.81 0.66
N ILE A 180 -10.96 3.34 1.04
CA ILE A 180 -11.09 4.10 2.30
C ILE A 180 -10.85 3.19 3.50
N GLN A 181 -11.25 1.94 3.44
CA GLN A 181 -11.00 0.97 4.50
C GLN A 181 -9.50 0.72 4.69
N LEU A 182 -8.74 0.57 3.60
CA LEU A 182 -7.28 0.48 3.65
C LEU A 182 -6.66 1.75 4.24
N ASP A 183 -7.15 2.92 3.87
CA ASP A 183 -6.67 4.20 4.44
C ASP A 183 -6.95 4.28 5.95
N ILE A 184 -8.07 3.75 6.44
CA ILE A 184 -8.38 3.65 7.88
C ILE A 184 -7.43 2.67 8.59
N GLU A 185 -7.12 1.53 7.98
CA GLU A 185 -6.16 0.56 8.54
C GLU A 185 -4.77 1.18 8.70
N ARG A 186 -4.34 2.01 7.74
CA ARG A 186 -3.05 2.70 7.74
C ARG A 186 -2.93 3.85 8.74
N LEU A 187 -4.04 4.25 9.38
CA LEU A 187 -4.00 5.17 10.51
C LEU A 187 -3.37 4.55 11.77
N LYS A 188 -3.29 3.22 11.82
CA LYS A 188 -2.59 2.49 12.87
C LYS A 188 -1.20 2.14 12.38
N VAL A 189 -0.21 2.72 13.00
CA VAL A 189 1.19 2.54 12.64
C VAL A 189 1.80 1.52 13.57
N TYR A 190 2.33 0.45 12.99
CA TYR A 190 2.90 -0.69 13.71
C TYR A 190 4.42 -0.76 13.57
N ALA A 191 5.09 -1.39 14.52
CA ALA A 191 6.51 -1.65 14.47
C ALA A 191 6.84 -2.65 13.35
N PRO A 192 7.66 -2.27 12.33
CA PRO A 192 8.01 -3.15 11.23
C PRO A 192 9.11 -4.16 11.59
N VAL A 193 9.85 -3.91 12.67
CA VAL A 193 10.93 -4.74 13.17
C VAL A 193 10.84 -4.87 14.69
N SER A 194 11.40 -5.96 15.23
CA SER A 194 11.58 -6.10 16.68
C SER A 194 12.82 -5.34 17.12
N GLY A 195 12.68 -4.49 18.14
CA GLY A 195 13.79 -3.68 18.61
C GLY A 195 13.43 -2.69 19.69
N MET A 196 14.38 -1.86 20.08
CA MET A 196 14.14 -0.83 21.08
C MET A 196 13.67 0.46 20.41
N LEU A 197 12.58 1.04 20.87
CA LEU A 197 12.12 2.37 20.47
C LEU A 197 13.13 3.42 20.96
N ASP A 198 13.91 3.96 20.03
CA ASP A 198 14.92 4.96 20.34
C ASP A 198 14.23 6.28 20.73
N LYS A 199 13.36 6.78 19.85
CA LYS A 199 12.69 8.06 20.07
C LYS A 199 11.37 8.15 19.32
N ARG A 200 10.37 8.77 19.97
CA ARG A 200 9.17 9.29 19.34
C ARG A 200 9.40 10.75 18.95
N LEU A 201 9.04 11.10 17.72
CA LEU A 201 9.28 12.44 17.18
C LEU A 201 8.03 13.34 17.24
N TYR A 202 6.86 12.75 17.55
CA TYR A 202 5.57 13.44 17.65
C TYR A 202 4.86 13.11 18.96
N GLN A 203 3.92 13.98 19.32
CA GLN A 203 3.11 13.85 20.52
C GLN A 203 1.61 13.75 20.18
N MET A 204 0.83 13.34 21.17
CA MET A 204 -0.62 13.24 21.04
C MET A 204 -1.24 14.60 20.68
N GLY A 205 -2.13 14.62 19.73
CA GLY A 205 -2.77 15.84 19.20
C GLY A 205 -2.05 16.50 18.02
N GLU A 206 -0.80 16.15 17.76
CA GLU A 206 -0.06 16.68 16.61
C GLU A 206 -0.51 16.03 15.30
N ARG A 207 -0.26 16.72 14.18
CA ARG A 207 -0.59 16.30 12.82
C ARG A 207 0.67 16.19 11.99
N PRO A 208 1.28 15.01 11.88
CA PRO A 208 2.43 14.81 11.03
C PRO A 208 2.04 14.92 9.55
N GLN A 209 2.97 15.33 8.71
CA GLN A 209 2.78 15.30 7.26
C GLN A 209 2.92 13.87 6.73
N PRO A 210 2.25 13.50 5.62
CA PRO A 210 2.47 12.20 4.98
C PRO A 210 3.94 11.99 4.65
N GLY A 211 4.47 10.82 5.02
CA GLY A 211 5.90 10.49 4.89
C GLY A 211 6.78 10.98 6.03
N ALA A 212 6.24 11.70 7.02
CA ALA A 212 7.01 12.11 8.18
C ALA A 212 7.36 10.93 9.08
N THR A 213 8.63 10.84 9.49
CA THR A 213 9.10 9.87 10.49
C THR A 213 8.50 10.22 11.85
N VAL A 214 7.76 9.30 12.45
CA VAL A 214 7.10 9.50 13.75
C VAL A 214 7.79 8.78 14.90
N ALA A 215 8.55 7.75 14.58
CA ALA A 215 9.34 7.00 15.55
C ALA A 215 10.58 6.38 14.89
N VAL A 216 11.60 6.11 15.69
CA VAL A 216 12.82 5.41 15.27
C VAL A 216 12.99 4.17 16.15
N ILE A 217 13.14 3.02 15.52
CA ILE A 217 13.36 1.73 16.19
C ILE A 217 14.76 1.24 15.88
N LEU A 218 15.51 0.84 16.91
CA LEU A 218 16.82 0.20 16.79
C LEU A 218 16.60 -1.30 16.63
N ASP A 219 16.88 -1.84 15.44
CA ASP A 219 16.66 -3.24 15.10
C ASP A 219 17.54 -4.17 15.95
N SER A 220 16.92 -5.05 16.73
CA SER A 220 17.63 -6.01 17.58
C SER A 220 18.39 -7.06 16.78
N ALA A 221 17.95 -7.41 15.59
CA ALA A 221 18.56 -8.44 14.75
C ALA A 221 19.80 -7.94 14.01
N ARG A 222 19.95 -6.61 13.88
CA ARG A 222 21.01 -5.99 13.08
C ARG A 222 21.93 -5.14 13.95
N THR A 223 22.77 -5.84 14.74
CA THR A 223 23.79 -5.21 15.59
C THR A 223 25.14 -5.25 14.88
N TYR A 224 25.82 -4.11 14.83
CA TYR A 224 27.12 -3.97 14.19
C TYR A 224 28.05 -3.06 15.00
N ALA A 225 29.34 -3.30 14.83
CA ALA A 225 30.38 -2.40 15.31
C ALA A 225 30.71 -1.37 14.20
N ARG A 226 30.54 -0.10 14.49
CA ARG A 226 31.02 0.98 13.66
C ARG A 226 32.43 1.33 14.11
N ILE A 227 33.42 1.02 13.27
CA ILE A 227 34.84 1.16 13.60
C ILE A 227 35.56 2.11 12.66
N TYR A 228 36.66 2.65 13.16
CA TYR A 228 37.55 3.51 12.39
C TYR A 228 38.84 2.73 12.07
N VAL A 229 38.99 2.41 10.80
CA VAL A 229 40.14 1.65 10.27
C VAL A 229 41.25 2.60 9.89
N PRO A 230 42.43 2.57 10.56
CA PRO A 230 43.58 3.39 10.19
C PRO A 230 44.03 3.12 8.75
N GLU A 231 44.57 4.14 8.06
CA GLU A 231 44.99 4.06 6.67
C GLU A 231 45.92 2.85 6.38
N PRO A 232 46.93 2.53 7.20
CA PRO A 232 47.82 1.39 6.92
C PRO A 232 47.08 0.03 6.89
N LEU A 233 45.95 -0.09 7.63
CA LEU A 233 45.17 -1.32 7.72
C LEU A 233 44.04 -1.39 6.67
N ARG A 234 43.79 -0.29 5.92
CA ARG A 234 42.66 -0.19 4.99
C ARG A 234 42.64 -1.29 3.92
N VAL A 235 43.81 -1.64 3.36
CA VAL A 235 43.93 -2.68 2.34
C VAL A 235 43.60 -4.07 2.89
N SER A 236 43.87 -4.28 4.16
CA SER A 236 43.71 -5.55 4.83
C SER A 236 42.31 -5.78 5.40
N VAL A 237 41.49 -4.72 5.56
CA VAL A 237 40.09 -4.79 6.02
C VAL A 237 39.19 -4.73 4.82
N GLN A 238 38.62 -5.88 4.43
CA GLN A 238 37.76 -6.02 3.25
C GLN A 238 36.43 -6.65 3.66
N PRO A 239 35.32 -6.36 2.93
CA PRO A 239 34.04 -7.02 3.17
C PRO A 239 34.16 -8.55 3.17
N GLY A 240 33.49 -9.19 4.14
CA GLY A 240 33.54 -10.64 4.37
C GLY A 240 34.65 -11.12 5.30
N LYS A 241 35.60 -10.25 5.66
CA LYS A 241 36.65 -10.62 6.61
C LYS A 241 36.12 -10.75 8.04
N GLN A 242 36.54 -11.78 8.75
CA GLN A 242 36.23 -11.95 10.19
C GLN A 242 37.24 -11.22 11.07
N LEU A 243 36.74 -10.55 12.09
CA LEU A 243 37.49 -9.79 13.07
C LEU A 243 37.04 -10.14 14.48
N ASP A 244 37.94 -10.00 15.44
CA ASP A 244 37.66 -10.20 16.87
C ASP A 244 37.25 -8.85 17.49
N VAL A 245 36.04 -8.77 18.01
CA VAL A 245 35.45 -7.56 18.57
C VAL A 245 35.41 -7.71 20.10
N ARG A 246 36.02 -6.78 20.81
CA ARG A 246 35.93 -6.66 22.28
C ARG A 246 35.07 -5.45 22.61
N ILE A 247 34.05 -5.68 23.42
CA ILE A 247 33.11 -4.63 23.80
C ILE A 247 33.40 -4.25 25.26
N ASP A 248 33.55 -2.99 25.55
CA ASP A 248 33.86 -2.48 26.88
C ASP A 248 32.82 -2.94 27.91
N GLY A 249 33.31 -3.33 29.08
CA GLY A 249 32.46 -3.85 30.12
C GLY A 249 32.05 -5.33 29.94
N ASN A 250 32.51 -5.99 28.86
CA ASN A 250 32.24 -7.41 28.61
C ASN A 250 33.56 -8.19 28.39
N ASN A 251 33.80 -9.26 29.14
CA ASN A 251 35.02 -10.07 29.01
C ASN A 251 35.00 -11.06 27.82
N ARG A 252 33.89 -11.16 27.12
CA ARG A 252 33.71 -12.06 25.96
C ARG A 252 34.24 -11.41 24.70
N VAL A 253 34.99 -12.15 23.88
CA VAL A 253 35.36 -11.75 22.52
C VAL A 253 34.24 -12.21 21.57
N PHE A 254 33.72 -11.30 20.79
CA PHE A 254 32.71 -11.56 19.77
C PHE A 254 33.35 -11.71 18.39
N LYS A 255 32.83 -12.59 17.55
CA LYS A 255 33.25 -12.71 16.16
C LYS A 255 32.37 -11.77 15.33
N GLY A 256 33.05 -10.85 14.63
CA GLY A 256 32.39 -9.93 13.71
C GLY A 256 32.79 -10.22 12.27
N THR A 257 31.90 -9.92 11.33
CA THR A 257 32.15 -10.01 9.87
C THR A 257 32.04 -8.61 9.27
N VAL A 258 33.06 -8.17 8.56
CA VAL A 258 33.07 -6.86 7.89
C VAL A 258 31.93 -6.83 6.85
N ARG A 259 30.97 -5.93 7.08
CA ARG A 259 29.83 -5.70 6.18
C ARG A 259 30.24 -4.75 5.05
N TRP A 260 30.87 -3.66 5.41
CA TRP A 260 31.18 -2.56 4.51
C TRP A 260 32.38 -1.75 5.02
N VAL A 261 33.13 -1.13 4.08
CA VAL A 261 34.21 -0.19 4.40
C VAL A 261 34.10 1.00 3.46
N SER A 262 34.13 2.20 4.02
CA SER A 262 34.07 3.46 3.24
C SER A 262 35.20 3.54 2.22
N ALA A 263 34.90 4.10 1.06
CA ALA A 263 35.89 4.50 0.08
C ALA A 263 36.54 5.85 0.45
N ASP A 264 35.79 6.70 1.17
CA ASP A 264 36.24 8.04 1.56
C ASP A 264 36.91 8.00 2.94
N ALA A 265 38.07 8.62 3.04
CA ALA A 265 38.75 8.80 4.30
C ALA A 265 38.04 9.89 5.13
N SER A 266 38.00 9.67 6.42
CA SER A 266 37.48 10.62 7.41
C SER A 266 38.51 10.80 8.54
N PHE A 267 38.44 11.92 9.22
CA PHE A 267 39.22 12.06 10.46
C PHE A 267 38.52 11.30 11.59
N THR A 268 39.32 10.63 12.44
CA THR A 268 38.77 9.98 13.64
C THR A 268 38.07 11.02 14.52
N PRO A 269 36.86 10.70 15.05
CA PRO A 269 36.22 11.56 16.02
C PRO A 269 37.12 11.79 17.25
N TYR A 270 36.89 12.89 17.96
CA TYR A 270 37.65 13.40 19.11
C TYR A 270 37.88 12.42 20.28
N PHE A 271 37.36 11.20 20.21
CA PHE A 271 37.46 10.15 21.21
C PHE A 271 38.72 9.26 21.11
N ALA A 272 39.60 9.51 20.15
CA ALA A 272 40.87 8.77 20.09
C ALA A 272 41.74 9.08 21.31
N LEU A 273 42.22 8.02 21.95
CA LEU A 273 42.90 8.06 23.25
C LEU A 273 44.25 8.78 23.23
N THR A 274 44.89 8.91 22.04
CA THR A 274 46.17 9.57 21.90
C THR A 274 46.11 10.73 20.87
N GLU A 275 46.98 11.73 21.02
CA GLU A 275 47.15 12.84 20.03
C GLU A 275 47.59 12.32 18.66
N HIS A 276 48.34 11.23 18.65
CA HIS A 276 48.83 10.60 17.43
C HIS A 276 47.70 9.95 16.61
N ASP A 277 46.72 9.36 17.24
CA ASP A 277 45.58 8.72 16.57
C ASP A 277 44.57 9.74 16.01
N ARG A 278 44.56 10.96 16.57
CA ARG A 278 43.62 12.02 16.12
C ARG A 278 44.06 12.71 14.82
N SER A 279 45.31 12.58 14.43
CA SER A 279 45.85 13.23 13.23
C SER A 279 45.91 12.35 12.00
N ARG A 280 45.58 11.05 12.11
CA ARG A 280 45.64 10.08 10.99
C ARG A 280 44.31 9.96 10.26
N LEU A 281 44.38 9.82 8.95
CA LEU A 281 43.24 9.45 8.12
C LEU A 281 42.75 8.05 8.51
N SER A 282 41.43 7.92 8.67
CA SER A 282 40.77 6.65 8.97
C SER A 282 39.62 6.44 8.03
N PHE A 283 39.24 5.18 7.85
CA PHE A 283 38.13 4.77 7.02
C PHE A 283 37.04 4.17 7.91
N LEU A 284 35.81 4.66 7.76
CA LEU A 284 34.68 4.09 8.46
C LEU A 284 34.42 2.68 7.96
N ALA A 285 34.22 1.71 8.86
CA ALA A 285 33.80 0.38 8.52
C ALA A 285 32.71 -0.10 9.46
N GLU A 286 31.86 -0.97 8.96
CA GLU A 286 30.78 -1.63 9.68
C GLU A 286 31.07 -3.13 9.73
N VAL A 287 31.00 -3.68 10.93
CA VAL A 287 31.30 -5.09 11.22
C VAL A 287 30.07 -5.70 11.90
N ASP A 288 29.38 -6.62 11.23
CA ASP A 288 28.24 -7.32 11.81
C ASP A 288 28.66 -8.15 13.03
N VAL A 289 27.99 -7.95 14.16
CA VAL A 289 28.23 -8.68 15.42
C VAL A 289 26.91 -9.20 15.98
N PRO A 290 26.29 -10.22 15.36
CA PRO A 290 24.94 -10.67 15.74
C PRO A 290 24.87 -11.19 17.18
N ASP A 291 25.94 -11.78 17.69
CA ASP A 291 26.02 -12.30 19.05
C ASP A 291 26.02 -11.20 20.14
N ALA A 292 26.19 -9.93 19.75
CA ALA A 292 26.16 -8.78 20.66
C ALA A 292 24.77 -8.12 20.77
N SER A 293 23.73 -8.72 20.22
CA SER A 293 22.36 -8.15 20.17
C SER A 293 21.75 -7.85 21.55
N ALA A 294 22.19 -8.52 22.60
CA ALA A 294 21.74 -8.26 23.97
C ALA A 294 22.40 -7.03 24.63
N LEU A 295 23.49 -6.49 24.04
CA LEU A 295 24.22 -5.37 24.61
C LEU A 295 23.61 -4.03 24.15
N PRO A 296 23.67 -2.97 24.97
CA PRO A 296 23.14 -1.65 24.58
C PRO A 296 23.94 -1.03 23.43
N SER A 297 23.27 -0.23 22.59
CA SER A 297 23.94 0.60 21.58
C SER A 297 24.73 1.73 22.21
N GLY A 298 25.77 2.20 21.51
CA GLY A 298 26.64 3.31 21.98
C GLY A 298 27.77 2.88 22.89
N VAL A 299 27.90 1.58 23.21
CA VAL A 299 29.02 1.08 24.01
C VAL A 299 30.31 1.11 23.20
N PRO A 300 31.41 1.68 23.73
CA PRO A 300 32.72 1.63 23.10
C PRO A 300 33.20 0.20 22.88
N LEU A 301 33.99 -0.01 21.84
CA LEU A 301 34.56 -1.30 21.54
C LEU A 301 35.93 -1.16 20.87
N GLU A 302 36.69 -2.23 20.95
CA GLU A 302 37.96 -2.40 20.26
C GLU A 302 37.89 -3.63 19.34
N VAL A 303 38.53 -3.51 18.18
CA VAL A 303 38.63 -4.63 17.24
C VAL A 303 40.08 -4.97 17.06
N ASP A 304 40.43 -6.22 17.39
CA ASP A 304 41.78 -6.72 17.21
C ASP A 304 42.04 -6.95 15.72
N PHE A 305 43.19 -6.48 15.27
CA PHE A 305 43.72 -6.84 13.98
C PHE A 305 44.66 -8.04 14.10
N PRO A 306 44.46 -9.14 13.35
CA PRO A 306 45.37 -10.28 13.43
C PRO A 306 46.78 -9.86 13.06
N ALA A 307 47.72 -10.14 13.92
CA ALA A 307 49.15 -9.73 13.90
C ALA A 307 49.97 -10.26 12.70
N SER A 308 49.35 -10.68 11.61
CA SER A 308 50.01 -11.18 10.40
C SER A 308 50.41 -10.13 9.36
N VAL A 309 50.12 -8.84 9.63
CA VAL A 309 50.56 -7.73 8.77
C VAL A 309 51.65 -6.96 9.49
N THR A 310 52.88 -7.35 9.23
CA THR A 310 54.07 -6.52 9.57
C THR A 310 53.95 -5.23 8.78
N ILE A 311 53.70 -4.11 9.46
CA ILE A 311 53.84 -2.78 8.88
C ILE A 311 55.34 -2.56 8.68
N ASN A 312 55.85 -2.74 7.44
CA ASN A 312 57.19 -2.26 7.13
C ASN A 312 57.09 -0.74 7.01
N ASP A 313 57.80 -0.07 7.89
CA ASP A 313 58.05 1.38 7.87
C ASP A 313 58.73 1.83 6.54
#